data_8066bc80d7cfe35a96b27abca5ba1311
#
_entry.id   8066bc80d7cfe35a96b27abca5ba1311
#
_cell.length_a   1.000
_cell.length_b   1.000
_cell.length_c   1.000
_cell.angle_alpha   90.00
_cell.angle_beta   90.00
_cell.angle_gamma   90.00
#
_symmetry.space_group_name_H-M   'P 1'
#
loop_
_entity.id
_entity.type
_entity.pdbx_description
1 polymer ?
#
loop_
_entity_poly.entity_id
_entity_poly.type
_entity_poly.pdbx_seq_one_letter_code
_entity_poly.pdbx_strand_id
1 'polypeptide(L)'
;MTLAYDPAYVGLAYPGGDVPMDRGVCSDVVVRAFRQVGWDLQRSLHEDMTANFTAYPTRWGLRRPDANIDHRRVHNLITWFDRQGWSRPISNNPTDYRAGDIVAWDLGRGLTHIGVVVPDARGRPGIVHNISQGAQHEDVLLAWTQIGHYRVRQPELP
;
A
#
# COMPACT_ATOMS: atom_id res chain seq x y z
N MET A 1 -9.28 3.49 -14.25
CA MET A 1 -8.58 2.22 -13.97
C MET A 1 -7.11 2.41 -14.34
N THR A 2 -6.19 1.94 -13.50
CA THR A 2 -4.75 2.01 -13.79
C THR A 2 -4.41 1.00 -14.90
N LEU A 3 -3.86 1.48 -16.01
CA LEU A 3 -3.60 0.68 -17.22
C LEU A 3 -2.10 0.38 -17.41
N ALA A 4 -1.22 1.12 -16.73
CA ALA A 4 0.22 0.99 -16.89
C ALA A 4 0.95 1.06 -15.55
N TYR A 5 2.10 0.38 -15.47
CA TYR A 5 3.04 0.53 -14.35
C TYR A 5 4.01 1.67 -14.67
N ASP A 6 4.04 2.70 -13.83
CA ASP A 6 4.90 3.87 -14.02
C ASP A 6 5.51 4.30 -12.66
N PRO A 7 6.81 4.04 -12.41
CA PRO A 7 7.50 4.39 -11.18
C PRO A 7 8.09 5.81 -11.21
N ALA A 8 7.85 6.60 -12.25
CA ALA A 8 8.44 7.92 -12.38
C ALA A 8 8.14 8.81 -11.17
N TYR A 9 9.14 9.59 -10.76
CA TYR A 9 8.95 10.63 -9.76
C TYR A 9 8.18 11.80 -10.39
N VAL A 10 7.12 12.24 -9.73
CA VAL A 10 6.28 13.35 -10.20
C VAL A 10 6.01 14.28 -9.02
N GLY A 11 6.05 15.59 -9.25
CA GLY A 11 5.54 16.58 -8.30
C GLY A 11 4.03 16.47 -8.19
N LEU A 12 3.54 16.29 -6.96
CA LEU A 12 2.12 16.09 -6.69
C LEU A 12 1.55 17.27 -5.88
N ALA A 13 0.28 17.55 -6.06
CA ALA A 13 -0.44 18.40 -5.11
C ALA A 13 -0.42 17.78 -3.70
N TYR A 14 -0.53 18.61 -2.68
CA TYR A 14 -0.61 18.15 -1.28
C TYR A 14 -1.64 19.00 -0.51
N PRO A 15 -2.56 18.38 0.26
CA PRO A 15 -2.88 16.95 0.30
C PRO A 15 -3.65 16.48 -0.95
N GLY A 16 -3.83 15.16 -1.08
CA GLY A 16 -4.71 14.56 -2.09
C GLY A 16 -4.12 14.44 -3.49
N GLY A 17 -2.80 14.68 -3.66
CA GLY A 17 -2.14 14.54 -4.95
C GLY A 17 -2.07 13.09 -5.43
N ASP A 18 -2.25 12.88 -6.75
CA ASP A 18 -2.14 11.58 -7.40
C ASP A 18 -1.41 11.71 -8.74
N VAL A 19 -0.80 10.62 -9.18
CA VAL A 19 -0.34 10.50 -10.56
C VAL A 19 -1.55 10.31 -11.49
N PRO A 20 -1.42 10.52 -12.82
CA PRO A 20 -2.53 10.27 -13.73
C PRO A 20 -3.19 8.91 -13.48
N MET A 21 -4.53 8.87 -13.51
CA MET A 21 -5.31 7.68 -13.11
C MET A 21 -5.05 6.45 -13.98
N ASP A 22 -4.56 6.62 -15.21
CA ASP A 22 -4.23 5.56 -16.15
C ASP A 22 -2.90 4.86 -15.83
N ARG A 23 -2.12 5.40 -14.90
CA ARG A 23 -0.80 4.85 -14.53
C ARG A 23 -0.55 4.88 -13.04
N GLY A 24 0.51 4.22 -12.59
CA GLY A 24 0.94 4.19 -11.21
C GLY A 24 1.73 2.94 -10.87
N VAL A 25 2.05 2.78 -9.58
CA VAL A 25 2.74 1.61 -9.04
C VAL A 25 1.81 0.82 -8.10
N CYS A 26 2.31 -0.25 -7.49
CA CYS A 26 1.52 -1.07 -6.57
C CYS A 26 0.94 -0.29 -5.38
N SER A 27 1.70 0.62 -4.80
CA SER A 27 1.25 1.47 -3.69
C SER A 27 0.14 2.44 -4.10
N ASP A 28 0.11 2.93 -5.35
CA ASP A 28 -0.96 3.81 -5.81
C ASP A 28 -2.33 3.11 -5.81
N VAL A 29 -2.36 1.78 -6.02
CA VAL A 29 -3.59 0.97 -5.88
C VAL A 29 -4.13 1.07 -4.45
N VAL A 30 -3.25 0.90 -3.46
CA VAL A 30 -3.60 0.98 -2.04
C VAL A 30 -4.04 2.40 -1.67
N VAL A 31 -3.27 3.43 -2.06
CA VAL A 31 -3.59 4.83 -1.81
C VAL A 31 -4.98 5.19 -2.37
N ARG A 32 -5.26 4.77 -3.60
CA ARG A 32 -6.56 5.01 -4.26
C ARG A 32 -7.70 4.26 -3.58
N ALA A 33 -7.46 3.02 -3.09
CA ALA A 33 -8.46 2.28 -2.32
C ALA A 33 -8.84 3.02 -1.03
N PHE A 34 -7.86 3.56 -0.30
CA PHE A 34 -8.12 4.37 0.90
C PHE A 34 -8.89 5.65 0.59
N ARG A 35 -8.61 6.32 -0.52
CA ARG A 35 -9.37 7.52 -0.94
C ARG A 35 -10.84 7.24 -1.21
N GLN A 36 -11.19 6.04 -1.70
CA GLN A 36 -12.60 5.67 -1.90
C GLN A 36 -13.38 5.64 -0.59
N VAL A 37 -12.72 5.44 0.53
CA VAL A 37 -13.33 5.48 1.87
C VAL A 37 -13.02 6.77 2.63
N GLY A 38 -12.58 7.81 1.91
CA GLY A 38 -12.38 9.14 2.47
C GLY A 38 -11.05 9.35 3.22
N TRP A 39 -10.09 8.44 3.07
CA TRP A 39 -8.81 8.50 3.78
C TRP A 39 -7.64 8.81 2.84
N ASP A 40 -6.94 9.91 3.05
CA ASP A 40 -5.77 10.31 2.27
C ASP A 40 -4.47 9.81 2.91
N LEU A 41 -3.93 8.69 2.40
CA LEU A 41 -2.66 8.13 2.88
C LEU A 41 -1.46 9.03 2.60
N GLN A 42 -1.48 9.86 1.54
CA GLN A 42 -0.42 10.84 1.29
C GLN A 42 -0.29 11.78 2.49
N ARG A 43 -1.41 12.34 2.92
CA ARG A 43 -1.47 13.25 4.06
C ARG A 43 -1.10 12.55 5.36
N SER A 44 -1.76 11.43 5.68
CA SER A 44 -1.56 10.73 6.95
C SER A 44 -0.12 10.27 7.15
N LEU A 45 0.49 9.72 6.10
CA LEU A 45 1.88 9.26 6.15
C LEU A 45 2.85 10.43 6.22
N HIS A 46 2.64 11.50 5.46
CA HIS A 46 3.50 12.68 5.49
C HIS A 46 3.48 13.38 6.85
N GLU A 47 2.32 13.51 7.47
CA GLU A 47 2.18 14.08 8.82
C GLU A 47 2.90 13.23 9.87
N ASP A 48 2.71 11.89 9.84
CA ASP A 48 3.41 10.98 10.76
C ASP A 48 4.92 10.96 10.53
N MET A 49 5.38 10.93 9.28
CA MET A 49 6.82 11.01 8.95
C MET A 49 7.43 12.34 9.39
N THR A 50 6.70 13.44 9.29
CA THR A 50 7.20 14.76 9.75
C THR A 50 7.43 14.77 11.26
N ALA A 51 6.56 14.12 12.02
CA ALA A 51 6.67 14.03 13.47
C ALA A 51 7.65 12.93 13.94
N ASN A 52 7.85 11.87 13.16
CA ASN A 52 8.54 10.64 13.56
C ASN A 52 9.51 10.13 12.48
N PHE A 53 10.24 10.99 11.81
CA PHE A 53 11.06 10.63 10.64
C PHE A 53 12.04 9.47 10.91
N THR A 54 12.62 9.40 12.10
CA THR A 54 13.59 8.35 12.48
C THR A 54 12.95 6.96 12.64
N ALA A 55 11.62 6.87 12.72
CA ALA A 55 10.91 5.59 12.77
C ALA A 55 10.78 4.94 11.37
N TYR A 56 11.07 5.67 10.32
CA TYR A 56 10.91 5.22 8.94
C TYR A 56 12.25 4.79 8.33
N PRO A 57 12.20 3.87 7.32
CA PRO A 57 13.42 3.38 6.68
C PRO A 57 14.22 4.50 6.00
N THR A 58 15.55 4.45 6.12
CA THR A 58 16.48 5.44 5.54
C THR A 58 17.06 5.01 4.19
N ARG A 59 16.45 4.04 3.52
CA ARG A 59 16.97 3.36 2.32
C ARG A 59 17.27 4.28 1.14
N TRP A 60 16.59 5.43 1.06
CA TRP A 60 16.69 6.34 -0.09
C TRP A 60 17.54 7.57 0.19
N GLY A 61 18.23 7.62 1.34
CA GLY A 61 19.12 8.71 1.71
C GLY A 61 18.43 10.05 1.95
N LEU A 62 17.12 10.06 2.14
CA LEU A 62 16.37 11.28 2.44
C LEU A 62 16.70 11.78 3.84
N ARG A 63 16.76 13.10 3.98
CA ARG A 63 16.97 13.79 5.26
C ARG A 63 15.68 14.40 5.83
N ARG A 64 14.60 14.38 5.07
CA ARG A 64 13.28 14.91 5.41
C ARG A 64 12.21 14.17 4.61
N PRO A 65 10.95 14.20 5.08
CA PRO A 65 9.83 13.66 4.32
C PRO A 65 9.63 14.34 2.96
N ASP A 66 9.17 13.58 1.98
CA ASP A 66 8.82 14.05 0.65
C ASP A 66 7.39 13.61 0.30
N ALA A 67 6.44 14.54 0.34
CA ALA A 67 5.03 14.30 0.08
C ALA A 67 4.73 13.78 -1.34
N ASN A 68 5.67 13.93 -2.29
CA ASN A 68 5.49 13.44 -3.65
C ASN A 68 5.68 11.93 -3.79
N ILE A 69 6.49 11.32 -2.91
CA ILE A 69 6.94 9.94 -3.14
C ILE A 69 6.80 9.03 -1.91
N ASP A 70 6.79 9.55 -0.69
CA ASP A 70 6.88 8.71 0.51
C ASP A 70 5.70 7.74 0.63
N HIS A 71 4.48 8.17 0.34
CA HIS A 71 3.28 7.31 0.33
C HIS A 71 3.24 6.30 -0.84
N ARG A 72 4.12 6.46 -1.83
CA ARG A 72 4.29 5.54 -2.95
C ARG A 72 5.37 4.47 -2.71
N ARG A 73 5.99 4.46 -1.52
CA ARG A 73 7.02 3.50 -1.11
C ARG A 73 6.42 2.45 -0.18
N VAL A 74 6.47 1.18 -0.58
CA VAL A 74 5.90 0.07 0.20
C VAL A 74 6.44 0.03 1.63
N HIS A 75 7.76 0.20 1.82
CA HIS A 75 8.36 0.20 3.15
C HIS A 75 7.82 1.29 4.08
N ASN A 76 7.49 2.46 3.55
CA ASN A 76 6.91 3.53 4.34
C ASN A 76 5.46 3.21 4.71
N LEU A 77 4.68 2.65 3.76
CA LEU A 77 3.30 2.24 4.02
C LEU A 77 3.23 1.16 5.11
N ILE A 78 4.03 0.10 5.01
CA ILE A 78 4.04 -0.97 6.03
C ILE A 78 4.49 -0.44 7.39
N THR A 79 5.48 0.46 7.45
CA THR A 79 5.89 1.12 8.69
C THR A 79 4.74 1.92 9.28
N TRP A 80 4.02 2.68 8.46
CA TRP A 80 2.87 3.44 8.93
C TRP A 80 1.75 2.53 9.43
N PHE A 81 1.42 1.44 8.71
CA PHE A 81 0.40 0.48 9.15
C PHE A 81 0.77 -0.20 10.48
N ASP A 82 2.04 -0.57 10.68
CA ASP A 82 2.55 -1.10 11.94
C ASP A 82 2.35 -0.11 13.08
N ARG A 83 2.67 1.16 12.85
CA ARG A 83 2.50 2.25 13.82
C ARG A 83 1.03 2.53 14.16
N GLN A 84 0.09 2.26 13.24
CA GLN A 84 -1.35 2.30 13.50
C GLN A 84 -1.87 1.08 14.30
N GLY A 85 -1.02 0.08 14.55
CA GLY A 85 -1.42 -1.16 15.22
C GLY A 85 -2.34 -2.05 14.37
N TRP A 86 -2.23 -1.97 13.04
CA TRP A 86 -3.08 -2.73 12.10
C TRP A 86 -2.52 -4.08 11.72
N SER A 87 -1.29 -4.39 12.15
CA SER A 87 -0.61 -5.65 11.85
C SER A 87 -1.43 -6.87 12.27
N ARG A 88 -1.39 -7.89 11.44
CA ARG A 88 -1.99 -9.21 11.66
C ARG A 88 -0.93 -10.29 11.45
N PRO A 89 -1.10 -11.48 12.05
CA PRO A 89 -0.23 -12.60 11.74
C PRO A 89 -0.24 -12.91 10.24
N ILE A 90 0.93 -13.15 9.68
CA ILE A 90 1.07 -13.72 8.34
C ILE A 90 0.67 -15.19 8.41
N SER A 91 -0.13 -15.65 7.45
CA SER A 91 -0.66 -17.01 7.43
C SER A 91 -0.62 -17.59 6.02
N ASN A 92 -0.39 -18.90 5.93
CA ASN A 92 -0.54 -19.66 4.68
C ASN A 92 -1.98 -20.16 4.47
N ASN A 93 -2.90 -19.84 5.37
CA ASN A 93 -4.31 -20.16 5.22
C ASN A 93 -5.07 -18.96 4.64
N PRO A 94 -5.57 -19.07 3.40
CA PRO A 94 -6.29 -17.95 2.76
C PRO A 94 -7.51 -17.46 3.54
N THR A 95 -8.13 -18.30 4.37
CA THR A 95 -9.32 -17.92 5.15
C THR A 95 -9.05 -16.93 6.27
N ASP A 96 -7.77 -16.70 6.62
CA ASP A 96 -7.36 -15.71 7.62
C ASP A 96 -7.40 -14.27 7.06
N TYR A 97 -7.48 -14.14 5.74
CA TYR A 97 -7.52 -12.86 5.02
C TYR A 97 -8.96 -12.47 4.68
N ARG A 98 -9.28 -11.19 4.86
CA ARG A 98 -10.61 -10.63 4.64
C ARG A 98 -10.59 -9.55 3.56
N ALA A 99 -11.73 -9.30 2.96
CA ALA A 99 -11.89 -8.16 2.06
C ALA A 99 -11.41 -6.86 2.71
N GLY A 100 -10.59 -6.10 1.98
CA GLY A 100 -10.00 -4.85 2.44
C GLY A 100 -8.71 -5.02 3.26
N ASP A 101 -8.25 -6.23 3.57
CA ASP A 101 -6.91 -6.42 4.13
C ASP A 101 -5.85 -5.97 3.11
N ILE A 102 -4.75 -5.46 3.64
CA ILE A 102 -3.57 -5.08 2.85
C ILE A 102 -2.51 -6.16 3.06
N VAL A 103 -1.90 -6.63 1.99
CA VAL A 103 -0.79 -7.58 2.06
C VAL A 103 0.42 -7.01 1.35
N ALA A 104 1.59 -7.20 1.93
CA ALA A 104 2.87 -6.83 1.35
C ALA A 104 3.77 -8.05 1.19
N TRP A 105 4.57 -8.06 0.12
CA TRP A 105 5.46 -9.17 -0.23
C TRP A 105 6.87 -8.68 -0.52
N ASP A 106 7.83 -9.58 -0.28
CA ASP A 106 9.17 -9.52 -0.83
C ASP A 106 9.20 -10.35 -2.13
N LEU A 107 9.49 -9.69 -3.25
CA LEU A 107 9.67 -10.34 -4.57
C LEU A 107 11.10 -10.83 -4.80
N GLY A 108 11.98 -10.65 -3.82
CA GLY A 108 13.42 -10.89 -3.93
C GLY A 108 14.18 -9.70 -4.51
N ARG A 109 15.51 -9.75 -4.39
CA ARG A 109 16.44 -8.71 -4.89
C ARG A 109 16.15 -7.29 -4.37
N GLY A 110 15.56 -7.17 -3.18
CA GLY A 110 15.20 -5.88 -2.57
C GLY A 110 13.93 -5.24 -3.14
N LEU A 111 13.19 -5.94 -3.99
CA LEU A 111 11.92 -5.48 -4.54
C LEU A 111 10.78 -5.86 -3.58
N THR A 112 9.95 -4.89 -3.25
CA THR A 112 8.75 -5.10 -2.45
C THR A 112 7.50 -4.81 -3.26
N HIS A 113 6.40 -5.46 -2.88
CA HIS A 113 5.12 -5.34 -3.53
C HIS A 113 4.00 -5.22 -2.50
N ILE A 114 2.86 -4.65 -2.88
CA ILE A 114 1.71 -4.46 -2.01
C ILE A 114 0.41 -4.54 -2.82
N GLY A 115 -0.64 -5.02 -2.18
CA GLY A 115 -1.96 -5.10 -2.80
C GLY A 115 -3.07 -5.18 -1.76
N VAL A 116 -4.30 -5.15 -2.25
CA VAL A 116 -5.53 -5.18 -1.45
C VAL A 116 -6.24 -6.50 -1.67
N VAL A 117 -6.68 -7.14 -0.59
CA VAL A 117 -7.50 -8.35 -0.67
C VAL A 117 -8.91 -7.99 -1.13
N VAL A 118 -9.31 -8.54 -2.26
CA VAL A 118 -10.66 -8.42 -2.80
C VAL A 118 -11.15 -9.83 -3.17
N PRO A 119 -12.24 -10.32 -2.56
CA PRO A 119 -12.74 -11.64 -2.88
C PRO A 119 -13.15 -11.78 -4.34
N ASP A 120 -12.87 -12.93 -4.92
CA ASP A 120 -13.39 -13.31 -6.25
C ASP A 120 -14.90 -13.63 -6.19
N ALA A 121 -15.50 -13.96 -7.34
CA ALA A 121 -16.91 -14.31 -7.45
C ALA A 121 -17.31 -15.56 -6.63
N ARG A 122 -16.33 -16.35 -6.18
CA ARG A 122 -16.53 -17.54 -5.33
C ARG A 122 -16.23 -17.26 -3.85
N GLY A 123 -15.93 -15.99 -3.50
CA GLY A 123 -15.58 -15.58 -2.15
C GLY A 123 -14.15 -15.93 -1.72
N ARG A 124 -13.27 -16.37 -2.64
CA ARG A 124 -11.88 -16.65 -2.33
C ARG A 124 -11.09 -15.35 -2.35
N PRO A 125 -10.09 -15.18 -1.45
CA PRO A 125 -9.30 -13.95 -1.37
C PRO A 125 -8.39 -13.81 -2.60
N GLY A 126 -8.80 -12.99 -3.57
CA GLY A 126 -7.94 -12.49 -4.63
C GLY A 126 -7.24 -11.21 -4.22
N ILE A 127 -6.30 -10.75 -5.04
CA ILE A 127 -5.52 -9.53 -4.79
C ILE A 127 -5.72 -8.55 -5.94
N VAL A 128 -6.08 -7.32 -5.60
CA VAL A 128 -5.98 -6.19 -6.54
C VAL A 128 -4.64 -5.51 -6.32
N HIS A 129 -3.83 -5.49 -7.35
CA HIS A 129 -2.47 -4.95 -7.33
C HIS A 129 -2.03 -4.46 -8.71
N ASN A 130 -0.85 -3.81 -8.80
CA ASN A 130 -0.21 -3.44 -10.05
C ASN A 130 1.27 -3.83 -10.00
N ILE A 131 1.67 -4.82 -10.79
CA ILE A 131 3.06 -5.31 -10.83
C ILE A 131 3.79 -4.96 -12.15
N SER A 132 3.05 -4.81 -13.26
CA SER A 132 3.67 -4.51 -14.57
C SER A 132 2.70 -3.97 -15.62
N GLN A 133 1.45 -4.42 -15.64
CA GLN A 133 0.50 -4.21 -16.73
C GLN A 133 -0.76 -3.44 -16.31
N GLY A 134 -0.62 -2.57 -15.31
CA GLY A 134 -1.76 -1.90 -14.70
C GLY A 134 -2.39 -2.72 -13.57
N ALA A 135 -3.50 -2.22 -13.04
CA ALA A 135 -4.19 -2.88 -11.93
C ALA A 135 -4.89 -4.15 -12.41
N GLN A 136 -4.56 -5.27 -11.77
CA GLN A 136 -5.11 -6.59 -12.02
C GLN A 136 -5.75 -7.15 -10.74
N HIS A 137 -6.74 -8.04 -10.90
CA HIS A 137 -7.30 -8.84 -9.82
C HIS A 137 -6.89 -10.29 -10.05
N GLU A 138 -5.99 -10.81 -9.22
CA GLU A 138 -5.33 -12.09 -9.44
C GLU A 138 -5.31 -12.95 -8.16
N ASP A 139 -5.21 -14.28 -8.34
CA ASP A 139 -5.04 -15.26 -7.27
C ASP A 139 -3.54 -15.41 -6.93
N VAL A 140 -2.98 -14.38 -6.29
CA VAL A 140 -1.54 -14.29 -5.98
C VAL A 140 -1.24 -14.09 -4.49
N LEU A 141 -2.24 -14.27 -3.63
CA LEU A 141 -2.10 -14.06 -2.19
C LEU A 141 -0.88 -14.79 -1.60
N LEU A 142 -0.66 -16.04 -2.02
CA LEU A 142 0.43 -16.90 -1.53
C LEU A 142 1.56 -17.08 -2.58
N ALA A 143 1.59 -16.27 -3.64
CA ALA A 143 2.56 -16.43 -4.73
C ALA A 143 3.98 -16.03 -4.35
N TRP A 144 4.15 -15.14 -3.38
CA TRP A 144 5.45 -14.60 -2.96
C TRP A 144 5.59 -14.61 -1.43
N THR A 145 6.81 -14.38 -0.94
CA THR A 145 7.07 -14.30 0.50
C THR A 145 6.36 -13.07 1.09
N GLN A 146 5.37 -13.30 1.92
CA GLN A 146 4.68 -12.23 2.62
C GLN A 146 5.59 -11.61 3.68
N ILE A 147 5.58 -10.28 3.76
CA ILE A 147 6.31 -9.48 4.76
C ILE A 147 5.39 -8.60 5.61
N GLY A 148 4.10 -8.56 5.28
CA GLY A 148 3.11 -7.83 6.05
C GLY A 148 1.67 -8.24 5.71
N HIS A 149 0.83 -8.27 6.73
CA HIS A 149 -0.62 -8.43 6.65
C HIS A 149 -1.25 -7.40 7.57
N TYR A 150 -2.11 -6.56 7.05
CA TYR A 150 -2.70 -5.43 7.75
C TYR A 150 -4.21 -5.42 7.59
N ARG A 151 -4.91 -5.15 8.67
CA ARG A 151 -6.36 -4.95 8.67
C ARG A 151 -6.68 -3.59 9.22
N VAL A 152 -7.24 -2.73 8.37
CA VAL A 152 -7.65 -1.39 8.74
C VAL A 152 -8.69 -1.49 9.86
N ARG A 153 -8.41 -0.82 10.96
CA ARG A 153 -9.43 -0.53 11.96
C ARG A 153 -9.98 0.84 11.62
N GLN A 154 -11.28 0.92 11.38
CA GLN A 154 -11.90 2.25 11.27
C GLN A 154 -11.59 3.00 12.57
N PRO A 155 -11.14 4.27 12.49
CA PRO A 155 -11.14 5.09 13.68
C PRO A 155 -12.57 5.09 14.22
N GLU A 156 -12.72 4.88 15.52
CA GLU A 156 -14.00 5.12 16.16
C GLU A 156 -14.35 6.57 15.82
N LEU A 157 -15.41 6.75 15.05
CA LEU A 157 -15.93 8.09 14.78
C LEU A 157 -16.35 8.68 16.11
N PRO A 158 -15.90 9.91 16.43
CA PRO A 158 -16.27 10.57 17.67
C PRO A 158 -17.77 10.79 17.77
#